data_ee6404044b37091aabe8a27ba4fe51a5
#
_entry.id   ee6404044b37091aabe8a27ba4fe51a5
#
_cell.length_a   1.000
_cell.length_b   1.000
_cell.length_c   1.000
_cell.angle_alpha   90.00
_cell.angle_beta   90.00
_cell.angle_gamma   90.00
#
_symmetry.space_group_name_H-M   'P 1'
#
loop_
_entity.id
_entity.type
_entity.pdbx_description
1 polymer ?
#
loop_
_entity_poly.entity_id
_entity_poly.type
_entity_poly.pdbx_seq_one_letter_code
_entity_poly.pdbx_strand_id
1 'polypeptide(L)'
;MNLEGYFRRIHVTAPVGLSEIHRAHVTSIPFENLDSYRGVRVSLELEDLERKLVEERRGGYCFEHNLLFAAALEQLGATVEPMLARVVWGAPPGAERPLTHQLLRVTLDGRIWHADVGFGNGTLLEPIPFGPGGPYEQSGWTFRVTEDGDELLLQTLAAGAWRDVYRFLPRPVKRVDLELSNWFTSA
;
A
#
# COMPACT_ATOMS: atom_id res chain seq x y z
N MET A 1 1.76 -18.80 1.06
CA MET A 1 2.69 -17.97 0.25
C MET A 1 4.09 -18.55 0.30
N ASN A 2 4.78 -18.58 -0.82
CA ASN A 2 6.20 -18.97 -0.91
C ASN A 2 7.09 -17.75 -0.58
N LEU A 3 7.46 -17.60 0.69
CA LEU A 3 8.25 -16.47 1.17
C LEU A 3 9.66 -16.40 0.53
N GLU A 4 10.29 -17.56 0.27
CA GLU A 4 11.59 -17.63 -0.41
C GLU A 4 11.51 -17.13 -1.86
N GLY A 5 10.45 -17.54 -2.59
CA GLY A 5 10.16 -17.03 -3.93
C GLY A 5 9.94 -15.53 -3.95
N TYR A 6 9.19 -15.02 -2.99
CA TYR A 6 8.97 -13.59 -2.81
C TYR A 6 10.26 -12.83 -2.51
N PHE A 7 11.12 -13.31 -1.60
CA PHE A 7 12.41 -12.69 -1.32
C PHE A 7 13.34 -12.64 -2.55
N ARG A 8 13.38 -13.73 -3.33
CA ARG A 8 14.11 -13.71 -4.61
C ARG A 8 13.54 -12.68 -5.59
N ARG A 9 12.19 -12.51 -5.61
CA ARG A 9 11.52 -11.53 -6.49
C ARG A 9 11.88 -10.09 -6.15
N ILE A 10 12.01 -9.76 -4.87
CA ILE A 10 12.33 -8.42 -4.39
C ILE A 10 13.81 -8.20 -4.04
N HIS A 11 14.67 -9.22 -4.31
CA HIS A 11 16.13 -9.14 -4.14
C HIS A 11 16.59 -8.90 -2.68
N VAL A 12 15.94 -9.52 -1.71
CA VAL A 12 16.36 -9.49 -0.30
C VAL A 12 16.72 -10.88 0.21
N THR A 13 17.48 -10.93 1.31
CA THR A 13 17.87 -12.15 2.03
C THR A 13 17.48 -12.00 3.50
N ALA A 14 16.85 -13.01 4.08
CA ALA A 14 16.53 -13.01 5.51
C ALA A 14 17.80 -13.13 6.40
N PRO A 15 17.82 -12.56 7.60
CA PRO A 15 16.77 -11.74 8.21
C PRO A 15 16.65 -10.35 7.59
N VAL A 16 15.43 -9.81 7.45
CA VAL A 16 15.13 -8.53 6.81
C VAL A 16 14.21 -7.70 7.70
N GLY A 17 14.51 -6.42 7.85
CA GLY A 17 13.70 -5.48 8.62
C GLY A 17 12.50 -4.94 7.82
N LEU A 18 11.49 -4.40 8.52
CA LEU A 18 10.25 -3.89 7.91
C LEU A 18 10.52 -2.79 6.86
N SER A 19 11.40 -1.83 7.14
CA SER A 19 11.75 -0.77 6.18
C SER A 19 12.46 -1.31 4.94
N GLU A 20 13.34 -2.30 5.13
CA GLU A 20 14.10 -2.90 4.03
C GLU A 20 13.19 -3.70 3.10
N ILE A 21 12.32 -4.58 3.64
CA ILE A 21 11.38 -5.38 2.83
C ILE A 21 10.35 -4.49 2.12
N HIS A 22 9.88 -3.42 2.77
CA HIS A 22 8.97 -2.45 2.16
C HIS A 22 9.63 -1.76 0.96
N ARG A 23 10.82 -1.20 1.15
CA ARG A 23 11.59 -0.55 0.09
C ARG A 23 11.89 -1.51 -1.05
N ALA A 24 12.33 -2.73 -0.75
CA ALA A 24 12.63 -3.75 -1.74
C ALA A 24 11.40 -4.13 -2.57
N HIS A 25 10.22 -4.27 -1.94
CA HIS A 25 8.96 -4.50 -2.64
C HIS A 25 8.67 -3.38 -3.64
N VAL A 26 8.62 -2.14 -3.17
CA VAL A 26 8.28 -0.95 -3.99
C VAL A 26 9.24 -0.77 -5.16
N THR A 27 10.53 -1.06 -4.98
CA THR A 27 11.54 -0.86 -6.03
C THR A 27 11.67 -2.04 -6.99
N SER A 28 11.11 -3.21 -6.66
CA SER A 28 11.25 -4.43 -7.46
C SER A 28 9.98 -4.83 -8.21
N ILE A 29 8.79 -4.54 -7.68
CA ILE A 29 7.52 -4.91 -8.30
C ILE A 29 6.87 -3.65 -8.86
N PRO A 30 6.69 -3.52 -10.18
CA PRO A 30 6.15 -2.31 -10.79
C PRO A 30 4.66 -2.14 -10.49
N PHE A 31 4.23 -0.90 -10.28
CA PHE A 31 2.81 -0.57 -10.26
C PHE A 31 2.25 -0.56 -11.68
N GLU A 32 1.21 -1.36 -11.95
CA GLU A 32 0.53 -1.41 -13.26
C GLU A 32 -0.94 -1.83 -13.10
N ASN A 33 -1.78 -1.47 -14.08
CA ASN A 33 -3.19 -1.79 -14.15
C ASN A 33 -3.60 -2.43 -15.49
N LEU A 34 -2.69 -3.15 -16.13
CA LEU A 34 -2.88 -3.70 -17.47
C LEU A 34 -4.04 -4.69 -17.56
N ASP A 35 -4.28 -5.49 -16.51
CA ASP A 35 -5.40 -6.43 -16.48
C ASP A 35 -6.74 -5.68 -16.45
N SER A 36 -6.88 -4.68 -15.58
CA SER A 36 -8.05 -3.80 -15.53
C SER A 36 -8.26 -3.08 -16.87
N TYR A 37 -7.20 -2.48 -17.44
CA TYR A 37 -7.28 -1.80 -18.75
C TYR A 37 -7.74 -2.73 -19.87
N ARG A 38 -7.43 -4.03 -19.81
CA ARG A 38 -7.83 -5.06 -20.77
C ARG A 38 -9.19 -5.70 -20.47
N GLY A 39 -9.86 -5.26 -19.41
CA GLY A 39 -11.11 -5.85 -18.94
C GLY A 39 -10.95 -7.26 -18.34
N VAL A 40 -9.73 -7.61 -17.91
CA VAL A 40 -9.47 -8.86 -17.20
C VAL A 40 -9.72 -8.63 -15.71
N ARG A 41 -10.52 -9.50 -15.10
CA ARG A 41 -10.82 -9.41 -13.67
C ARG A 41 -9.55 -9.56 -12.84
N VAL A 42 -9.31 -8.60 -11.96
CA VAL A 42 -8.21 -8.67 -11.00
C VAL A 42 -8.62 -9.53 -9.81
N SER A 43 -7.91 -10.65 -9.64
CA SER A 43 -8.10 -11.54 -8.50
C SER A 43 -7.37 -11.02 -7.28
N LEU A 44 -7.98 -11.20 -6.10
CA LEU A 44 -7.35 -10.92 -4.80
C LEU A 44 -6.91 -12.21 -4.08
N GLU A 45 -7.09 -13.37 -4.70
CA GLU A 45 -6.65 -14.65 -4.12
C GLU A 45 -5.12 -14.73 -4.08
N LEU A 46 -4.58 -15.14 -2.93
CA LEU A 46 -3.14 -15.13 -2.69
C LEU A 46 -2.36 -15.96 -3.71
N GLU A 47 -2.89 -17.09 -4.14
CA GLU A 47 -2.30 -17.91 -5.20
C GLU A 47 -2.16 -17.15 -6.53
N ASP A 48 -3.19 -16.39 -6.91
CA ASP A 48 -3.16 -15.59 -8.14
C ASP A 48 -2.19 -14.43 -8.04
N LEU A 49 -2.10 -13.80 -6.86
CA LEU A 49 -1.14 -12.73 -6.58
C LEU A 49 0.30 -13.24 -6.64
N GLU A 50 0.60 -14.40 -6.04
CA GLU A 50 1.93 -15.02 -6.12
C GLU A 50 2.29 -15.38 -7.56
N ARG A 51 1.41 -16.05 -8.27
CA ARG A 51 1.65 -16.38 -9.67
C ARG A 51 1.98 -15.13 -10.49
N LYS A 52 1.12 -14.09 -10.41
CA LYS A 52 1.28 -12.88 -11.21
C LYS A 52 2.50 -12.05 -10.82
N LEU A 53 2.64 -11.67 -9.54
CA LEU A 53 3.63 -10.70 -9.10
C LEU A 53 4.99 -11.33 -8.83
N VAL A 54 5.03 -12.60 -8.42
CA VAL A 54 6.27 -13.30 -8.06
C VAL A 54 6.77 -14.18 -9.20
N GLU A 55 5.97 -15.13 -9.68
CA GLU A 55 6.40 -16.13 -10.66
C GLU A 55 6.48 -15.56 -12.08
N GLU A 56 5.40 -14.92 -12.55
CA GLU A 56 5.32 -14.26 -13.86
C GLU A 56 6.08 -12.92 -13.90
N ARG A 57 6.54 -12.44 -12.72
CA ARG A 57 7.30 -11.19 -12.55
C ARG A 57 6.58 -9.96 -13.11
N ARG A 58 5.27 -9.99 -13.17
CA ARG A 58 4.44 -8.84 -13.51
C ARG A 58 4.36 -7.86 -12.33
N GLY A 59 3.67 -6.76 -12.55
CA GLY A 59 3.23 -5.82 -11.53
C GLY A 59 1.76 -5.99 -11.18
N GLY A 60 1.24 -5.03 -10.47
CA GLY A 60 -0.16 -4.92 -10.09
C GLY A 60 -0.49 -3.53 -9.56
N TYR A 61 -1.68 -3.35 -9.01
CA TYR A 61 -2.08 -2.09 -8.39
C TYR A 61 -2.31 -2.25 -6.88
N CYS A 62 -2.85 -1.24 -6.20
CA CYS A 62 -2.81 -1.15 -4.74
C CYS A 62 -3.31 -2.40 -3.99
N PHE A 63 -4.41 -3.00 -4.43
CA PHE A 63 -4.96 -4.20 -3.77
C PHE A 63 -4.03 -5.40 -3.91
N GLU A 64 -3.46 -5.62 -5.09
CA GLU A 64 -2.57 -6.74 -5.36
C GLU A 64 -1.25 -6.60 -4.58
N HIS A 65 -0.64 -5.42 -4.63
CA HIS A 65 0.60 -5.12 -3.91
C HIS A 65 0.43 -5.27 -2.40
N ASN A 66 -0.54 -4.57 -1.82
CA ASN A 66 -0.70 -4.53 -0.38
C ASN A 66 -1.17 -5.89 0.19
N LEU A 67 -1.97 -6.69 -0.54
CA LEU A 67 -2.34 -8.03 -0.09
C LEU A 67 -1.17 -9.01 -0.14
N LEU A 68 -0.35 -8.99 -1.20
CA LEU A 68 0.85 -9.83 -1.27
C LEU A 68 1.85 -9.45 -0.16
N PHE A 69 2.03 -8.15 0.06
CA PHE A 69 2.91 -7.64 1.12
C PHE A 69 2.42 -8.00 2.52
N ALA A 70 1.10 -7.89 2.77
CA ALA A 70 0.49 -8.32 4.02
C ALA A 70 0.78 -9.79 4.31
N ALA A 71 0.57 -10.68 3.34
CA ALA A 71 0.84 -12.10 3.49
C ALA A 71 2.33 -12.41 3.79
N ALA A 72 3.26 -11.63 3.22
CA ALA A 72 4.67 -11.74 3.54
C ALA A 72 4.97 -11.32 4.98
N LEU A 73 4.43 -10.18 5.42
CA LEU A 73 4.63 -9.65 6.77
C LEU A 73 4.05 -10.56 7.85
N GLU A 74 2.86 -11.15 7.60
CA GLU A 74 2.23 -12.11 8.52
C GLU A 74 3.11 -13.36 8.75
N GLN A 75 3.74 -13.88 7.69
CA GLN A 75 4.70 -14.98 7.83
C GLN A 75 5.98 -14.58 8.59
N LEU A 76 6.31 -13.29 8.63
CA LEU A 76 7.42 -12.74 9.41
C LEU A 76 7.00 -12.35 10.84
N GLY A 77 5.78 -12.69 11.25
CA GLY A 77 5.29 -12.51 12.62
C GLY A 77 4.63 -11.15 12.90
N ALA A 78 4.38 -10.33 11.89
CA ALA A 78 3.61 -9.10 12.06
C ALA A 78 2.10 -9.38 12.14
N THR A 79 1.38 -8.51 12.85
CA THR A 79 -0.09 -8.43 12.72
C THR A 79 -0.42 -7.36 11.69
N VAL A 80 -1.16 -7.72 10.65
CA VAL A 80 -1.48 -6.83 9.54
C VAL A 80 -2.99 -6.63 9.42
N GLU A 81 -3.40 -5.38 9.37
CA GLU A 81 -4.80 -4.98 9.24
C GLU A 81 -4.98 -4.12 7.97
N PRO A 82 -5.78 -4.56 7.00
CA PRO A 82 -6.04 -3.78 5.81
C PRO A 82 -6.98 -2.61 6.10
N MET A 83 -6.73 -1.49 5.45
CA MET A 83 -7.57 -0.30 5.47
C MET A 83 -7.86 0.19 4.07
N LEU A 84 -8.94 0.96 3.92
CA LEU A 84 -9.31 1.61 2.66
C LEU A 84 -9.18 3.12 2.76
N ALA A 85 -8.73 3.74 1.69
CA ALA A 85 -8.53 5.17 1.56
C ALA A 85 -9.25 5.76 0.34
N ARG A 86 -9.54 7.05 0.44
CA ARG A 86 -10.01 7.90 -0.66
C ARG A 86 -8.83 8.65 -1.26
N VAL A 87 -8.50 8.36 -2.50
CA VAL A 87 -7.44 9.08 -3.22
C VAL A 87 -7.92 10.49 -3.51
N VAL A 88 -7.22 11.49 -2.97
CA VAL A 88 -7.50 12.91 -3.15
C VAL A 88 -6.40 13.64 -3.93
N TRP A 89 -5.37 12.93 -4.37
CA TRP A 89 -4.31 13.47 -5.22
C TRP A 89 -4.89 14.12 -6.48
N GLY A 90 -4.63 15.43 -6.65
CA GLY A 90 -5.11 16.20 -7.78
C GLY A 90 -6.63 16.44 -7.81
N ALA A 91 -7.37 16.05 -6.78
CA ALA A 91 -8.80 16.32 -6.69
C ALA A 91 -9.06 17.77 -6.28
N PRO A 92 -10.14 18.39 -6.77
CA PRO A 92 -10.58 19.68 -6.25
C PRO A 92 -10.91 19.61 -4.75
N PRO A 93 -10.71 20.69 -3.97
CA PRO A 93 -11.11 20.73 -2.58
C PRO A 93 -12.59 20.35 -2.39
N GLY A 94 -12.88 19.46 -1.42
CA GLY A 94 -14.24 19.02 -1.12
C GLY A 94 -14.81 17.97 -2.08
N ALA A 95 -14.03 17.47 -3.06
CA ALA A 95 -14.51 16.43 -3.95
C ALA A 95 -14.76 15.12 -3.19
N GLU A 96 -15.97 14.58 -3.34
CA GLU A 96 -16.30 13.25 -2.83
C GLU A 96 -15.58 12.18 -3.68
N ARG A 97 -14.83 11.29 -3.03
CA ARG A 97 -14.07 10.23 -3.65
C ARG A 97 -14.47 8.88 -3.06
N PRO A 98 -14.59 7.83 -3.87
CA PRO A 98 -14.84 6.48 -3.36
C PRO A 98 -13.61 5.93 -2.64
N LEU A 99 -13.82 4.88 -1.84
CA LEU A 99 -12.75 4.12 -1.20
C LEU A 99 -12.13 3.16 -2.24
N THR A 100 -11.06 3.58 -2.90
CA THR A 100 -10.45 2.87 -4.04
C THR A 100 -8.98 2.56 -3.86
N HIS A 101 -8.43 2.87 -2.69
CA HIS A 101 -7.02 2.57 -2.38
C HIS A 101 -6.93 1.74 -1.10
N GLN A 102 -6.09 0.70 -1.14
CA GLN A 102 -5.76 -0.13 0.02
C GLN A 102 -4.39 0.26 0.58
N LEU A 103 -4.32 0.36 1.91
CA LEU A 103 -3.08 0.51 2.68
C LEU A 103 -3.13 -0.44 3.88
N LEU A 104 -2.05 -0.51 4.67
CA LEU A 104 -1.90 -1.45 5.78
C LEU A 104 -1.54 -0.75 7.08
N ARG A 105 -2.21 -1.17 8.16
CA ARG A 105 -1.75 -0.96 9.53
C ARG A 105 -0.99 -2.21 9.96
N VAL A 106 0.30 -2.05 10.25
CA VAL A 106 1.21 -3.15 10.59
C VAL A 106 1.66 -3.01 12.04
N THR A 107 1.41 -4.03 12.85
CA THR A 107 1.96 -4.10 14.21
C THR A 107 3.11 -5.10 14.23
N LEU A 108 4.30 -4.61 14.55
CA LEU A 108 5.52 -5.40 14.63
C LEU A 108 6.39 -4.87 15.79
N ASP A 109 6.91 -5.77 16.63
CA ASP A 109 7.76 -5.45 17.80
C ASP A 109 7.15 -4.38 18.73
N GLY A 110 5.83 -4.46 18.95
CA GLY A 110 5.10 -3.52 19.82
C GLY A 110 4.89 -2.11 19.24
N ARG A 111 5.27 -1.89 17.98
CA ARG A 111 5.07 -0.61 17.27
C ARG A 111 4.03 -0.76 16.18
N ILE A 112 3.31 0.33 15.91
CA ILE A 112 2.31 0.37 14.85
C ILE A 112 2.81 1.26 13.71
N TRP A 113 2.72 0.73 12.50
CA TRP A 113 3.23 1.34 11.28
C TRP A 113 2.13 1.53 10.25
N HIS A 114 2.21 2.62 9.51
CA HIS A 114 1.49 2.85 8.28
C HIS A 114 2.39 2.36 7.13
N ALA A 115 2.00 1.29 6.47
CA ALA A 115 2.70 0.71 5.33
C ALA A 115 1.82 0.77 4.08
N ASP A 116 2.42 1.14 2.97
CA ASP A 116 1.74 1.21 1.67
C ASP A 116 2.76 1.02 0.54
N VAL A 117 2.72 -0.14 -0.08
CA VAL A 117 3.61 -0.50 -1.20
C VAL A 117 2.91 -0.38 -2.56
N GLY A 118 1.66 0.12 -2.59
CA GLY A 118 0.78 0.05 -3.76
C GLY A 118 0.16 1.37 -4.21
N PHE A 119 0.66 2.53 -3.81
CA PHE A 119 0.08 3.81 -4.27
C PHE A 119 0.51 4.17 -5.71
N GLY A 120 1.61 3.61 -6.21
CA GLY A 120 2.17 3.96 -7.51
C GLY A 120 3.11 5.17 -7.42
N ASN A 121 2.87 6.21 -8.23
CA ASN A 121 3.72 7.40 -8.21
C ASN A 121 3.54 8.18 -6.89
N GLY A 122 4.61 8.32 -6.12
CA GLY A 122 4.57 8.97 -4.80
C GLY A 122 4.20 8.04 -3.65
N THR A 123 4.35 6.72 -3.84
CA THR A 123 4.21 5.75 -2.74
C THR A 123 5.26 5.96 -1.66
N LEU A 124 4.95 5.56 -0.43
CA LEU A 124 5.94 5.46 0.64
C LEU A 124 7.04 4.47 0.22
N LEU A 125 8.31 4.86 0.39
CA LEU A 125 9.45 3.95 0.17
C LEU A 125 9.76 3.11 1.41
N GLU A 126 9.35 3.61 2.58
CA GLU A 126 9.46 2.95 3.86
C GLU A 126 8.18 3.18 4.66
N PRO A 127 7.81 2.27 5.56
CA PRO A 127 6.69 2.49 6.45
C PRO A 127 6.98 3.67 7.39
N ILE A 128 5.94 4.41 7.74
CA ILE A 128 6.01 5.51 8.71
C ILE A 128 5.23 5.16 9.98
N PRO A 129 5.47 5.78 11.13
CA PRO A 129 4.66 5.58 12.32
C PRO A 129 3.17 5.82 12.02
N PHE A 130 2.31 4.95 12.55
CA PHE A 130 0.86 5.07 12.35
C PHE A 130 0.28 6.20 13.20
N GLY A 131 -0.47 7.08 12.57
CA GLY A 131 -1.10 8.24 13.20
C GLY A 131 -0.48 9.58 12.75
N PRO A 132 -0.94 10.70 13.32
CA PRO A 132 -0.43 12.03 12.96
C PRO A 132 1.06 12.16 13.27
N GLY A 133 1.81 12.81 12.37
CA GLY A 133 3.24 13.04 12.55
C GLY A 133 3.97 13.40 11.28
N GLY A 134 5.28 13.53 11.40
CA GLY A 134 6.18 13.95 10.32
C GLY A 134 6.84 15.30 10.60
N PRO A 135 7.62 15.84 9.66
CA PRO A 135 7.90 15.28 8.34
C PRO A 135 8.77 14.02 8.36
N TYR A 136 8.52 13.11 7.43
CA TYR A 136 9.30 11.89 7.18
C TYR A 136 9.96 11.98 5.82
N GLU A 137 11.29 12.08 5.80
CA GLU A 137 12.08 12.19 4.57
C GLU A 137 12.46 10.80 4.04
N GLN A 138 12.16 10.52 2.78
CA GLN A 138 12.39 9.24 2.11
C GLN A 138 12.89 9.45 0.68
N SER A 139 14.22 9.44 0.49
CA SER A 139 14.87 9.48 -0.84
C SER A 139 14.31 10.56 -1.79
N GLY A 140 14.22 11.79 -1.29
CA GLY A 140 13.73 12.96 -2.06
C GLY A 140 12.24 13.21 -1.97
N TRP A 141 11.48 12.33 -1.34
CA TRP A 141 10.09 12.56 -0.95
C TRP A 141 10.02 12.95 0.52
N THR A 142 9.07 13.79 0.87
CA THR A 142 8.78 14.15 2.27
C THR A 142 7.31 13.97 2.52
N PHE A 143 6.97 13.16 3.52
CA PHE A 143 5.59 12.84 3.88
C PHE A 143 5.25 13.35 5.27
N ARG A 144 3.97 13.58 5.53
CA ARG A 144 3.40 13.74 6.86
C ARG A 144 1.98 13.17 6.90
N VAL A 145 1.51 12.86 8.10
CA VAL A 145 0.12 12.51 8.36
C VAL A 145 -0.50 13.58 9.26
N THR A 146 -1.66 14.08 8.87
CA THR A 146 -2.44 15.05 9.66
C THR A 146 -3.81 14.48 10.00
N GLU A 147 -4.48 15.04 11.00
CA GLU A 147 -5.88 14.74 11.32
C GLU A 147 -6.80 15.68 10.51
N ASP A 148 -7.91 15.12 10.04
CA ASP A 148 -8.99 15.84 9.36
C ASP A 148 -10.33 15.25 9.85
N GLY A 149 -10.84 15.77 10.96
CA GLY A 149 -11.96 15.18 11.68
C GLY A 149 -11.62 13.84 12.29
N ASP A 150 -12.32 12.79 11.91
CA ASP A 150 -12.08 11.40 12.30
C ASP A 150 -11.19 10.62 11.31
N GLU A 151 -10.79 11.26 10.21
CA GLU A 151 -9.90 10.69 9.20
C GLU A 151 -8.44 11.12 9.43
N LEU A 152 -7.52 10.30 8.94
CA LEU A 152 -6.12 10.64 8.76
C LEU A 152 -5.86 10.99 7.29
N LEU A 153 -5.04 12.01 7.06
CA LEU A 153 -4.68 12.49 5.74
C LEU A 153 -3.17 12.37 5.54
N LEU A 154 -2.76 11.50 4.61
CA LEU A 154 -1.38 11.46 4.14
C LEU A 154 -1.15 12.62 3.16
N GLN A 155 -0.08 13.36 3.39
CA GLN A 155 0.37 14.46 2.53
C GLN A 155 1.82 14.26 2.12
N THR A 156 2.18 14.80 0.96
CA THR A 156 3.58 14.90 0.50
C THR A 156 3.95 16.34 0.20
N LEU A 157 5.23 16.67 0.40
CA LEU A 157 5.77 17.99 0.08
C LEU A 157 6.21 18.02 -1.39
N ALA A 158 5.54 18.86 -2.20
CA ALA A 158 5.85 19.03 -3.61
C ALA A 158 5.92 20.52 -3.97
N ALA A 159 7.00 20.94 -4.61
CA ALA A 159 7.24 22.34 -4.99
C ALA A 159 7.04 23.34 -3.82
N GLY A 160 7.50 22.97 -2.62
CA GLY A 160 7.42 23.82 -1.41
C GLY A 160 6.03 23.89 -0.76
N ALA A 161 5.05 23.12 -1.23
CA ALA A 161 3.72 23.06 -0.65
C ALA A 161 3.29 21.61 -0.34
N TRP A 162 2.54 21.44 0.76
CA TRP A 162 1.94 20.18 1.09
C TRP A 162 0.78 19.88 0.14
N ARG A 163 0.77 18.65 -0.40
CA ARG A 163 -0.25 18.12 -1.30
C ARG A 163 -0.91 16.91 -0.67
N ASP A 164 -2.21 16.87 -0.70
CA ASP A 164 -3.01 15.74 -0.22
C ASP A 164 -2.81 14.55 -1.14
N VAL A 165 -2.56 13.37 -0.55
CA VAL A 165 -2.38 12.11 -1.26
C VAL A 165 -3.65 11.27 -1.14
N TYR A 166 -3.98 10.84 0.06
CA TYR A 166 -5.22 10.14 0.36
C TYR A 166 -5.63 10.33 1.82
N ARG A 167 -6.93 10.16 2.09
CA ARG A 167 -7.51 10.18 3.43
C ARG A 167 -8.15 8.85 3.77
N PHE A 168 -8.11 8.45 5.02
CA PHE A 168 -8.63 7.18 5.49
C PHE A 168 -9.08 7.23 6.95
N LEU A 169 -10.09 6.44 7.28
CA LEU A 169 -10.44 6.18 8.68
C LEU A 169 -9.41 5.22 9.29
N PRO A 170 -8.90 5.48 10.52
CA PRO A 170 -7.89 4.64 11.15
C PRO A 170 -8.49 3.36 11.76
N ARG A 171 -9.28 2.63 10.96
CA ARG A 171 -9.94 1.40 11.35
C ARG A 171 -9.84 0.34 10.25
N PRO A 172 -9.64 -0.94 10.63
CA PRO A 172 -9.57 -2.05 9.67
C PRO A 172 -10.89 -2.24 8.91
N VAL A 173 -10.76 -2.77 7.70
CA VAL A 173 -11.90 -3.20 6.86
C VAL A 173 -11.92 -4.73 6.73
N LYS A 174 -13.06 -5.27 6.30
CA LYS A 174 -13.22 -6.70 6.04
C LYS A 174 -12.84 -7.05 4.61
N ARG A 175 -12.56 -8.33 4.37
CA ARG A 175 -12.23 -8.85 3.04
C ARG A 175 -13.29 -8.46 1.99
N VAL A 176 -14.58 -8.55 2.33
CA VAL A 176 -15.68 -8.21 1.42
C VAL A 176 -15.66 -6.73 0.99
N ASP A 177 -15.18 -5.82 1.85
CA ASP A 177 -15.04 -4.40 1.52
C ASP A 177 -13.91 -4.19 0.51
N LEU A 178 -12.80 -4.94 0.66
CA LEU A 178 -11.70 -4.95 -0.31
C LEU A 178 -12.15 -5.47 -1.67
N GLU A 179 -12.92 -6.57 -1.68
CA GLU A 179 -13.46 -7.16 -2.92
C GLU A 179 -14.40 -6.21 -3.66
N LEU A 180 -15.29 -5.51 -2.93
CA LEU A 180 -16.17 -4.49 -3.50
C LEU A 180 -15.37 -3.32 -4.08
N SER A 181 -14.40 -2.81 -3.33
CA SER A 181 -13.55 -1.70 -3.77
C SER A 181 -12.68 -2.10 -4.96
N ASN A 182 -12.13 -3.31 -4.95
CA ASN A 182 -11.38 -3.89 -6.07
C ASN A 182 -12.23 -3.99 -7.32
N TRP A 183 -13.46 -4.55 -7.19
CA TRP A 183 -14.38 -4.65 -8.31
C TRP A 183 -14.68 -3.28 -8.90
N PHE A 184 -15.01 -2.29 -8.08
CA PHE A 184 -15.30 -0.92 -8.53
C PHE A 184 -14.10 -0.27 -9.23
N THR A 185 -12.87 -0.56 -8.78
CA THR A 185 -11.64 0.06 -9.30
C THR A 185 -11.18 -0.60 -10.61
N SER A 186 -11.48 -1.88 -10.81
CA SER A 186 -11.03 -2.68 -11.95
C SER A 186 -12.08 -2.88 -13.06
N ALA A 187 -13.32 -2.42 -12.86
CA ALA A 187 -14.43 -2.58 -13.80
C ALA A 187 -14.40 -1.55 -14.95
#